data_a372c2b3c9b661e68a94ea3c3b5efb1f
#
_entry.id   a372c2b3c9b661e68a94ea3c3b5efb1f
#
_cell.length_a   1.000
_cell.length_b   1.000
_cell.length_c   1.000
_cell.angle_alpha   90.00
_cell.angle_beta   90.00
_cell.angle_gamma   90.00
#
_symmetry.space_group_name_H-M   'P 1'
#
loop_
_entity.id
_entity.type
_entity.pdbx_description
1 polymer ?
#
loop_
_entity_poly.entity_id
_entity_poly.type
_entity_poly.pdbx_seq_one_letter_code
_entity_poly.pdbx_strand_id
1 'polypeptide(L)'
;MDSPGERAPGPTDAQAEPAAPSGPDARPAGPDAPPPGLAEQVRRTVNAARRLATTHVALARTELSEILERAKAAAIFVGLGIALLLFAAILASVGTTLFVGEWLFGSLGWGVLHGVLLCVALVAALLLAALEIPGRHLAATFVAAVGIGIVVAVVLGLAWPNQAFTRIGDALIPGIETGVRPLVAGLAVGALLVGLVALVVGARAGGPGGAIAGLIGGAVVGALAGAFLAISFSRHVGIAIGICVVLIAWPALAATALRGYDWGALKARYWPGTTIETTKETIEWVRARTPLGRKP
;
A
#
# COMPACT_ATOMS: atom_id res chain seq x y z
N MET A 1 10.78 28.64 59.99
CA MET A 1 11.24 28.57 58.61
C MET A 1 10.01 28.64 57.75
N ASP A 2 9.88 29.75 57.15
CA ASP A 2 8.66 30.46 56.76
C ASP A 2 7.87 29.81 55.61
N SER A 3 6.59 29.62 55.86
CA SER A 3 5.57 29.31 54.85
C SER A 3 5.17 30.59 54.09
N PRO A 4 5.15 30.61 52.77
CA PRO A 4 4.53 31.71 52.03
C PRO A 4 3.03 31.49 51.89
N GLY A 5 2.31 32.54 52.27
CA GLY A 5 0.89 32.68 52.37
C GLY A 5 0.05 32.29 51.16
N GLU A 6 -1.00 31.62 51.53
CA GLU A 6 -2.21 31.35 50.77
C GLU A 6 -2.94 32.68 50.47
N ARG A 7 -2.87 33.16 49.22
CA ARG A 7 -3.70 34.26 48.74
C ARG A 7 -5.08 33.73 48.40
N ALA A 8 -6.07 34.17 49.16
CA ALA A 8 -7.47 33.99 48.88
C ALA A 8 -7.85 34.53 47.48
N PRO A 9 -8.71 33.84 46.69
CA PRO A 9 -9.22 34.38 45.45
C PRO A 9 -10.15 35.58 45.73
N GLY A 10 -9.91 36.65 45.01
CA GLY A 10 -10.73 37.87 45.05
C GLY A 10 -12.14 37.61 44.49
N PRO A 11 -13.06 38.55 44.78
CA PRO A 11 -14.47 38.38 44.44
C PRO A 11 -14.64 38.33 42.93
N THR A 12 -15.37 37.31 42.52
CA THR A 12 -15.88 37.00 41.17
C THR A 12 -16.49 38.26 40.55
N ASP A 13 -15.96 38.71 39.43
CA ASP A 13 -16.60 39.68 38.55
C ASP A 13 -18.00 39.17 38.20
N ALA A 14 -19.01 39.85 38.71
CA ALA A 14 -20.40 39.63 38.35
C ALA A 14 -20.52 39.79 36.84
N GLN A 15 -20.81 38.68 36.17
CA GLN A 15 -21.22 38.68 34.76
C GLN A 15 -22.36 39.70 34.65
N ALA A 16 -22.11 40.80 33.98
CA ALA A 16 -23.15 41.74 33.57
C ALA A 16 -24.09 40.98 32.67
N GLU A 17 -25.29 40.71 33.17
CA GLU A 17 -26.42 40.19 32.42
C GLU A 17 -26.62 41.07 31.17
N PRO A 18 -26.57 40.53 29.95
CA PRO A 18 -26.78 41.37 28.76
C PRO A 18 -28.17 41.95 28.84
N ALA A 19 -28.24 43.27 28.96
CA ALA A 19 -29.48 44.03 28.94
C ALA A 19 -30.36 43.55 27.76
N ALA A 20 -31.56 43.05 28.08
CA ALA A 20 -32.53 42.67 27.09
C ALA A 20 -32.76 43.86 26.13
N PRO A 21 -32.70 43.66 24.80
CA PRO A 21 -32.94 44.73 23.86
C PRO A 21 -34.36 45.27 24.10
N SER A 22 -34.43 46.50 24.56
CA SER A 22 -35.68 47.26 24.67
C SER A 22 -36.29 47.35 23.30
N GLY A 23 -37.27 46.50 23.05
CA GLY A 23 -38.06 46.56 21.80
C GLY A 23 -38.73 47.90 21.65
N PRO A 24 -38.85 48.43 20.45
CA PRO A 24 -39.52 49.74 20.21
C PRO A 24 -40.90 49.68 20.78
N ASP A 25 -41.19 50.65 21.65
CA ASP A 25 -42.45 51.04 22.24
C ASP A 25 -43.73 50.36 21.70
N ALA A 26 -44.02 49.17 22.19
CA ALA A 26 -45.36 48.65 22.16
C ALA A 26 -46.13 49.27 23.31
N ARG A 27 -46.57 50.54 23.16
CA ARG A 27 -47.64 51.08 24.01
C ARG A 27 -48.79 50.08 24.00
N PRO A 28 -49.25 49.58 25.14
CA PRO A 28 -50.43 48.74 25.15
C PRO A 28 -51.56 49.53 24.50
N ALA A 29 -52.13 48.97 23.43
CA ALA A 29 -53.27 49.57 22.78
C ALA A 29 -54.37 49.70 23.83
N GLY A 30 -54.84 50.92 24.04
CA GLY A 30 -55.96 51.16 24.94
C GLY A 30 -57.17 50.29 24.58
N PRO A 31 -58.09 50.04 25.51
CA PRO A 31 -59.24 49.12 25.32
C PRO A 31 -60.14 49.48 24.19
N ASP A 32 -60.06 50.67 23.59
CA ASP A 32 -60.94 51.18 22.52
C ASP A 32 -60.26 51.21 21.14
N ALA A 33 -59.12 50.55 20.89
CA ALA A 33 -58.53 50.53 19.57
C ALA A 33 -59.31 49.54 18.67
N PRO A 34 -59.77 50.00 17.45
CA PRO A 34 -60.44 49.06 16.55
C PRO A 34 -59.58 47.88 16.20
N PRO A 35 -60.15 46.68 16.07
CA PRO A 35 -59.35 45.47 15.80
C PRO A 35 -58.55 45.61 14.50
N PRO A 36 -57.26 45.24 14.47
CA PRO A 36 -56.46 45.41 13.28
C PRO A 36 -57.07 44.65 12.10
N GLY A 37 -57.16 45.28 10.97
CA GLY A 37 -57.75 44.71 9.73
C GLY A 37 -56.96 43.44 9.33
N LEU A 38 -57.61 42.51 8.62
CA LEU A 38 -57.05 41.24 8.17
C LEU A 38 -55.66 41.40 7.51
N ALA A 39 -55.50 42.46 6.71
CA ALA A 39 -54.23 42.74 6.03
C ALA A 39 -53.08 43.03 7.03
N GLU A 40 -53.36 43.72 8.12
CA GLU A 40 -52.40 44.05 9.17
C GLU A 40 -52.04 42.79 10.01
N GLN A 41 -53.01 41.93 10.29
CA GLN A 41 -52.79 40.66 10.97
C GLN A 41 -51.91 39.73 10.14
N VAL A 42 -52.18 39.60 8.83
CA VAL A 42 -51.36 38.83 7.91
C VAL A 42 -49.93 39.36 7.86
N ARG A 43 -49.77 40.69 7.77
CA ARG A 43 -48.45 41.32 7.75
C ARG A 43 -47.65 41.08 9.03
N ARG A 44 -48.28 41.15 10.21
CA ARG A 44 -47.66 40.84 11.51
C ARG A 44 -47.27 39.38 11.58
N THR A 45 -48.13 38.46 11.14
CA THR A 45 -47.84 37.02 11.12
C THR A 45 -46.66 36.70 10.20
N VAL A 46 -46.61 37.29 9.00
CA VAL A 46 -45.51 37.11 8.05
C VAL A 46 -44.21 37.68 8.63
N ASN A 47 -44.24 38.86 9.25
CA ASN A 47 -43.06 39.44 9.90
C ASN A 47 -42.57 38.61 11.10
N ALA A 48 -43.47 38.08 11.91
CA ALA A 48 -43.15 37.18 13.01
C ALA A 48 -42.54 35.89 12.50
N ALA A 49 -43.13 35.27 11.47
CA ALA A 49 -42.58 34.06 10.84
C ALA A 49 -41.18 34.32 10.25
N ARG A 50 -40.97 35.45 9.62
CA ARG A 50 -39.66 35.85 9.08
C ARG A 50 -38.62 36.04 10.17
N ARG A 51 -38.97 36.69 11.28
CA ARG A 51 -38.10 36.83 12.46
C ARG A 51 -37.74 35.45 13.05
N LEU A 52 -38.76 34.58 13.22
CA LEU A 52 -38.57 33.25 13.72
C LEU A 52 -37.57 32.44 12.83
N ALA A 53 -37.79 32.49 11.51
CA ALA A 53 -36.92 31.80 10.56
C ALA A 53 -35.49 32.35 10.62
N THR A 54 -35.30 33.67 10.68
CA THR A 54 -33.93 34.26 10.79
C THR A 54 -33.26 33.92 12.11
N THR A 55 -34.00 33.82 13.22
CA THR A 55 -33.45 33.43 14.53
C THR A 55 -33.08 31.96 14.52
N HIS A 56 -33.90 31.08 13.95
CA HIS A 56 -33.53 29.64 13.83
C HIS A 56 -32.32 29.42 12.93
N VAL A 57 -32.19 30.17 11.83
CA VAL A 57 -30.98 30.07 10.99
C VAL A 57 -29.76 30.60 11.72
N ALA A 58 -29.87 31.69 12.49
CA ALA A 58 -28.76 32.21 13.29
C ALA A 58 -28.35 31.21 14.37
N LEU A 59 -29.27 30.61 15.10
CA LEU A 59 -29.03 29.57 16.08
C LEU A 59 -28.35 28.33 15.46
N ALA A 60 -28.90 27.86 14.35
CA ALA A 60 -28.31 26.72 13.64
C ALA A 60 -26.87 27.00 13.17
N ARG A 61 -26.55 28.21 12.75
CA ARG A 61 -25.19 28.61 12.39
C ARG A 61 -24.25 28.61 13.58
N THR A 62 -24.68 29.10 14.74
CA THR A 62 -23.86 29.10 15.96
C THR A 62 -23.61 27.67 16.44
N GLU A 63 -24.64 26.82 16.49
CA GLU A 63 -24.50 25.41 16.85
C GLU A 63 -23.57 24.66 15.88
N LEU A 64 -23.74 24.90 14.58
CA LEU A 64 -22.87 24.26 13.58
C LEU A 64 -21.41 24.74 13.70
N SER A 65 -21.18 26.03 13.98
CA SER A 65 -19.82 26.54 14.16
C SER A 65 -19.14 25.93 15.40
N GLU A 66 -19.88 25.75 16.48
CA GLU A 66 -19.37 25.14 17.70
C GLU A 66 -19.05 23.64 17.50
N ILE A 67 -19.94 22.91 16.82
CA ILE A 67 -19.69 21.51 16.43
C ILE A 67 -18.44 21.41 15.54
N LEU A 68 -18.30 22.32 14.57
CA LEU A 68 -17.17 22.32 13.65
C LEU A 68 -15.84 22.61 14.36
N GLU A 69 -15.82 23.54 15.31
CA GLU A 69 -14.60 23.81 16.10
C GLU A 69 -14.21 22.63 16.98
N ARG A 70 -15.17 21.97 17.61
CA ARG A 70 -14.92 20.73 18.36
C ARG A 70 -14.44 19.60 17.45
N ALA A 71 -15.06 19.47 16.28
CA ALA A 71 -14.65 18.47 15.29
C ALA A 71 -13.23 18.73 14.76
N LYS A 72 -12.84 19.98 14.51
CA LYS A 72 -11.49 20.35 14.12
C LYS A 72 -10.46 19.94 15.19
N ALA A 73 -10.72 20.28 16.45
CA ALA A 73 -9.83 19.92 17.54
C ALA A 73 -9.67 18.40 17.64
N ALA A 74 -10.77 17.65 17.60
CA ALA A 74 -10.75 16.20 17.59
C ALA A 74 -9.97 15.63 16.40
N ALA A 75 -10.18 16.17 15.18
CA ALA A 75 -9.49 15.75 13.97
C ALA A 75 -7.97 15.98 14.07
N ILE A 76 -7.52 17.08 14.66
CA ILE A 76 -6.10 17.34 14.87
C ILE A 76 -5.48 16.28 15.79
N PHE A 77 -6.11 15.99 16.93
CA PHE A 77 -5.58 15.00 17.89
C PHE A 77 -5.60 13.58 17.28
N VAL A 78 -6.66 13.20 16.60
CA VAL A 78 -6.75 11.91 15.92
C VAL A 78 -5.71 11.82 14.80
N GLY A 79 -5.58 12.87 13.99
CA GLY A 79 -4.59 12.93 12.92
C GLY A 79 -3.15 12.82 13.44
N LEU A 80 -2.83 13.54 14.52
CA LEU A 80 -1.52 13.45 15.18
C LEU A 80 -1.28 12.04 15.76
N GLY A 81 -2.31 11.45 16.38
CA GLY A 81 -2.23 10.08 16.90
C GLY A 81 -1.95 9.05 15.80
N ILE A 82 -2.64 9.14 14.68
CA ILE A 82 -2.41 8.28 13.50
C ILE A 82 -0.98 8.49 12.95
N ALA A 83 -0.53 9.75 12.81
CA ALA A 83 0.80 10.04 12.31
C ALA A 83 1.90 9.46 13.21
N LEU A 84 1.77 9.60 14.53
CA LEU A 84 2.71 9.01 15.50
C LEU A 84 2.69 7.49 15.45
N LEU A 85 1.50 6.87 15.28
CA LEU A 85 1.38 5.43 15.20
C LEU A 85 2.02 4.88 13.92
N LEU A 86 1.84 5.56 12.78
CA LEU A 86 2.51 5.22 11.52
C LEU A 86 4.03 5.35 11.65
N PHE A 87 4.51 6.44 12.26
CA PHE A 87 5.93 6.63 12.49
C PHE A 87 6.53 5.54 13.40
N ALA A 88 5.83 5.21 14.50
CA ALA A 88 6.23 4.11 15.37
C ALA A 88 6.25 2.76 14.65
N ALA A 89 5.27 2.48 13.77
CA ALA A 89 5.23 1.27 12.98
C ALA A 89 6.41 1.18 11.99
N ILE A 90 6.78 2.30 11.35
CA ILE A 90 7.96 2.36 10.48
C ILE A 90 9.24 2.08 11.28
N LEU A 91 9.43 2.76 12.42
CA LEU A 91 10.60 2.55 13.26
C LEU A 91 10.68 1.11 13.79
N ALA A 92 9.54 0.54 14.22
CA ALA A 92 9.47 -0.84 14.67
C ALA A 92 9.82 -1.82 13.54
N SER A 93 9.32 -1.59 12.33
CA SER A 93 9.64 -2.40 11.15
C SER A 93 11.14 -2.36 10.84
N VAL A 94 11.73 -1.18 10.77
CA VAL A 94 13.17 -1.00 10.51
C VAL A 94 13.99 -1.63 11.64
N GLY A 95 13.66 -1.33 12.89
CA GLY A 95 14.37 -1.88 14.04
C GLY A 95 14.33 -3.42 14.09
N THR A 96 13.15 -4.00 13.81
CA THR A 96 12.99 -5.46 13.78
C THR A 96 13.82 -6.09 12.65
N THR A 97 13.80 -5.50 11.45
CA THR A 97 14.58 -6.05 10.31
C THR A 97 16.08 -5.97 10.56
N LEU A 98 16.57 -4.89 11.14
CA LEU A 98 17.98 -4.74 11.52
C LEU A 98 18.37 -5.72 12.62
N PHE A 99 17.55 -5.83 13.68
CA PHE A 99 17.78 -6.75 14.78
C PHE A 99 17.82 -8.20 14.30
N VAL A 100 16.84 -8.63 13.51
CA VAL A 100 16.79 -9.99 12.95
C VAL A 100 17.97 -10.24 12.01
N GLY A 101 18.35 -9.24 11.22
CA GLY A 101 19.53 -9.31 10.34
C GLY A 101 20.82 -9.58 11.11
N GLU A 102 21.05 -8.84 12.17
CA GLU A 102 22.22 -9.02 13.03
C GLU A 102 22.16 -10.34 13.81
N TRP A 103 21.03 -10.60 14.47
CA TRP A 103 20.86 -11.77 15.33
C TRP A 103 20.90 -13.09 14.55
N LEU A 104 20.21 -13.18 13.40
CA LEU A 104 20.06 -14.44 12.67
C LEU A 104 21.15 -14.64 11.61
N PHE A 105 21.62 -13.57 10.97
CA PHE A 105 22.55 -13.64 9.84
C PHE A 105 23.92 -13.04 10.13
N GLY A 106 24.10 -12.39 11.31
CA GLY A 106 25.35 -11.72 11.67
C GLY A 106 25.68 -10.53 10.77
N SER A 107 24.69 -9.93 10.12
CA SER A 107 24.89 -8.80 9.21
C SER A 107 23.62 -7.99 9.04
N LEU A 108 23.69 -6.67 9.29
CA LEU A 108 22.60 -5.71 9.09
C LEU A 108 22.12 -5.68 7.62
N GLY A 109 23.05 -5.88 6.67
CA GLY A 109 22.71 -5.87 5.24
C GLY A 109 21.69 -6.94 4.85
N TRP A 110 21.78 -8.14 5.41
CA TRP A 110 20.77 -9.17 5.22
C TRP A 110 19.41 -8.77 5.79
N GLY A 111 19.38 -8.13 6.96
CA GLY A 111 18.14 -7.63 7.56
C GLY A 111 17.41 -6.63 6.66
N VAL A 112 18.15 -5.65 6.15
CA VAL A 112 17.59 -4.64 5.21
C VAL A 112 17.07 -5.31 3.94
N LEU A 113 17.86 -6.20 3.33
CA LEU A 113 17.44 -6.91 2.11
C LEU A 113 16.16 -7.71 2.32
N HIS A 114 16.08 -8.49 3.40
CA HIS A 114 14.88 -9.28 3.72
C HIS A 114 13.68 -8.39 4.02
N GLY A 115 13.88 -7.27 4.73
CA GLY A 115 12.82 -6.30 5.00
C GLY A 115 12.23 -5.71 3.72
N VAL A 116 13.08 -5.29 2.78
CA VAL A 116 12.66 -4.78 1.47
C VAL A 116 11.92 -5.86 0.67
N LEU A 117 12.50 -7.07 0.58
CA LEU A 117 11.86 -8.17 -0.15
C LEU A 117 10.52 -8.58 0.47
N LEU A 118 10.41 -8.56 1.81
CA LEU A 118 9.16 -8.83 2.50
C LEU A 118 8.09 -7.78 2.15
N CYS A 119 8.45 -6.51 2.17
CA CYS A 119 7.52 -5.44 1.77
C CYS A 119 7.06 -5.62 0.32
N VAL A 120 7.98 -5.90 -0.61
CA VAL A 120 7.64 -6.16 -2.01
C VAL A 120 6.72 -7.37 -2.15
N ALA A 121 7.02 -8.47 -1.46
CA ALA A 121 6.21 -9.68 -1.47
C ALA A 121 4.79 -9.43 -0.92
N LEU A 122 4.68 -8.66 0.17
CA LEU A 122 3.38 -8.28 0.76
C LEU A 122 2.57 -7.38 -0.18
N VAL A 123 3.22 -6.38 -0.81
CA VAL A 123 2.55 -5.53 -1.80
C VAL A 123 2.05 -6.38 -2.98
N ALA A 124 2.87 -7.29 -3.50
CA ALA A 124 2.45 -8.20 -4.57
C ALA A 124 1.26 -9.08 -4.13
N ALA A 125 1.29 -9.63 -2.91
CA ALA A 125 0.20 -10.43 -2.37
C ALA A 125 -1.09 -9.62 -2.21
N LEU A 126 -1.00 -8.37 -1.73
CA LEU A 126 -2.15 -7.48 -1.60
C LEU A 126 -2.74 -7.12 -2.97
N LEU A 127 -1.90 -6.86 -3.97
CA LEU A 127 -2.36 -6.62 -5.34
C LEU A 127 -3.07 -7.85 -5.93
N LEU A 128 -2.51 -9.05 -5.73
CA LEU A 128 -3.16 -10.30 -6.18
C LEU A 128 -4.48 -10.55 -5.44
N ALA A 129 -4.55 -10.25 -4.15
CA ALA A 129 -5.78 -10.32 -3.38
C ALA A 129 -6.83 -9.29 -3.86
N ALA A 130 -6.41 -8.07 -4.20
CA ALA A 130 -7.28 -7.05 -4.79
C ALA A 130 -7.82 -7.47 -6.17
N LEU A 131 -7.08 -8.29 -6.90
CA LEU A 131 -7.51 -8.94 -8.15
C LEU A 131 -8.39 -10.18 -7.90
N GLU A 132 -8.78 -10.45 -6.64
CA GLU A 132 -9.62 -11.58 -6.23
C GLU A 132 -9.01 -12.95 -6.50
N ILE A 133 -7.67 -13.04 -6.55
CA ILE A 133 -7.00 -14.34 -6.62
C ILE A 133 -7.33 -15.12 -5.34
N PRO A 134 -7.79 -16.38 -5.46
CA PRO A 134 -8.21 -17.17 -4.30
C PRO A 134 -7.11 -17.31 -3.26
N GLY A 135 -7.42 -17.05 -1.98
CA GLY A 135 -6.46 -17.16 -0.88
C GLY A 135 -5.80 -18.54 -0.79
N ARG A 136 -6.52 -19.61 -1.15
CA ARG A 136 -5.97 -20.97 -1.26
C ARG A 136 -4.80 -21.07 -2.26
N HIS A 137 -4.87 -20.34 -3.37
CA HIS A 137 -3.77 -20.30 -4.35
C HIS A 137 -2.56 -19.56 -3.78
N LEU A 138 -2.78 -18.42 -3.10
CA LEU A 138 -1.71 -17.68 -2.43
C LEU A 138 -1.05 -18.53 -1.33
N ALA A 139 -1.83 -19.26 -0.54
CA ALA A 139 -1.31 -20.16 0.49
C ALA A 139 -0.54 -21.35 -0.12
N ALA A 140 -1.07 -22.00 -1.14
CA ALA A 140 -0.41 -23.12 -1.79
C ALA A 140 0.92 -22.72 -2.42
N THR A 141 0.97 -21.57 -3.11
CA THR A 141 2.20 -21.04 -3.71
C THR A 141 3.20 -20.58 -2.65
N PHE A 142 2.73 -20.09 -1.50
CA PHE A 142 3.59 -19.78 -0.36
C PHE A 142 4.27 -21.05 0.19
N VAL A 143 3.50 -22.11 0.43
CA VAL A 143 4.05 -23.39 0.89
C VAL A 143 5.07 -23.96 -0.12
N ALA A 144 4.77 -23.87 -1.42
CA ALA A 144 5.71 -24.29 -2.46
C ALA A 144 7.00 -23.45 -2.45
N ALA A 145 6.88 -22.12 -2.32
CA ALA A 145 8.04 -21.22 -2.22
C ALA A 145 8.89 -21.52 -0.97
N VAL A 146 8.25 -21.79 0.17
CA VAL A 146 8.96 -22.20 1.41
C VAL A 146 9.70 -23.51 1.19
N GLY A 147 9.08 -24.51 0.54
CA GLY A 147 9.75 -25.76 0.18
C GLY A 147 11.00 -25.54 -0.68
N ILE A 148 10.88 -24.71 -1.72
CA ILE A 148 12.02 -24.33 -2.58
C ILE A 148 13.11 -23.63 -1.75
N GLY A 149 12.74 -22.66 -0.93
CA GLY A 149 13.69 -21.91 -0.09
C GLY A 149 14.42 -22.78 0.91
N ILE A 150 13.74 -23.75 1.53
CA ILE A 150 14.37 -24.74 2.43
C ILE A 150 15.41 -25.57 1.67
N VAL A 151 15.06 -26.08 0.50
CA VAL A 151 15.99 -26.85 -0.33
C VAL A 151 17.23 -26.01 -0.67
N VAL A 152 17.04 -24.75 -1.09
CA VAL A 152 18.16 -23.85 -1.40
C VAL A 152 19.00 -23.56 -0.16
N ALA A 153 18.37 -23.28 0.99
CA ALA A 153 19.06 -23.04 2.24
C ALA A 153 19.94 -24.24 2.66
N VAL A 154 19.40 -25.45 2.56
CA VAL A 154 20.11 -26.67 2.92
C VAL A 154 21.27 -26.93 1.94
N VAL A 155 21.03 -26.88 0.65
CA VAL A 155 22.01 -27.13 -0.40
C VAL A 155 23.20 -26.15 -0.30
N LEU A 156 22.92 -24.86 -0.14
CA LEU A 156 23.96 -23.84 -0.02
C LEU A 156 24.59 -23.83 1.36
N GLY A 157 23.79 -23.96 2.43
CA GLY A 157 24.30 -23.96 3.81
C GLY A 157 25.19 -25.19 4.15
N LEU A 158 24.98 -26.30 3.44
CA LEU A 158 25.89 -27.48 3.51
C LEU A 158 27.02 -27.43 2.48
N ALA A 159 27.09 -26.39 1.67
CA ALA A 159 28.08 -26.17 0.61
C ALA A 159 28.20 -27.37 -0.37
N TRP A 160 27.10 -28.10 -0.63
CA TRP A 160 27.08 -29.24 -1.54
C TRP A 160 27.59 -28.92 -2.95
N PRO A 161 27.16 -27.80 -3.59
CA PRO A 161 27.66 -27.48 -4.92
C PRO A 161 29.17 -27.19 -4.93
N ASN A 162 29.67 -26.47 -3.92
CA ASN A 162 31.11 -26.19 -3.78
C ASN A 162 31.90 -27.49 -3.64
N GLN A 163 31.45 -28.43 -2.79
CA GLN A 163 32.10 -29.74 -2.63
C GLN A 163 32.10 -30.53 -3.95
N ALA A 164 30.99 -30.50 -4.70
CA ALA A 164 30.92 -31.16 -5.99
C ALA A 164 31.91 -30.55 -6.99
N PHE A 165 31.93 -29.21 -7.11
CA PHE A 165 32.85 -28.52 -8.00
C PHE A 165 34.32 -28.67 -7.57
N THR A 166 34.61 -28.77 -6.28
CA THR A 166 35.95 -29.11 -5.79
C THR A 166 36.40 -30.49 -6.29
N ARG A 167 35.55 -31.51 -6.13
CA ARG A 167 35.84 -32.87 -6.62
C ARG A 167 36.05 -32.91 -8.13
N ILE A 168 35.18 -32.21 -8.91
CA ILE A 168 35.32 -32.11 -10.35
C ILE A 168 36.62 -31.41 -10.74
N GLY A 169 36.93 -30.28 -10.05
CA GLY A 169 38.16 -29.53 -10.28
C GLY A 169 39.40 -30.33 -9.97
N ASP A 170 39.41 -31.09 -8.85
CA ASP A 170 40.51 -31.94 -8.49
C ASP A 170 40.77 -33.08 -9.52
N ALA A 171 39.70 -33.60 -10.12
CA ALA A 171 39.79 -34.67 -11.12
C ALA A 171 40.20 -34.14 -12.52
N LEU A 172 39.69 -32.97 -12.95
CA LEU A 172 39.85 -32.49 -14.33
C LEU A 172 40.98 -31.45 -14.52
N ILE A 173 41.30 -30.67 -13.49
CA ILE A 173 42.22 -29.53 -13.57
C ILE A 173 43.21 -29.49 -12.39
N PRO A 174 43.97 -30.54 -12.10
CA PRO A 174 44.84 -30.59 -10.93
C PRO A 174 45.97 -29.56 -10.92
N GLY A 175 46.30 -28.97 -12.07
CA GLY A 175 47.32 -27.92 -12.20
C GLY A 175 46.90 -26.51 -11.75
N ILE A 176 45.63 -26.27 -11.44
CA ILE A 176 45.17 -25.01 -10.94
C ILE A 176 45.24 -24.97 -9.41
N GLU A 177 45.46 -23.81 -8.83
CA GLU A 177 45.47 -23.57 -7.39
C GLU A 177 44.19 -24.08 -6.72
N THR A 178 44.34 -24.80 -5.61
CA THR A 178 43.21 -25.46 -4.91
C THR A 178 42.08 -24.54 -4.52
N GLY A 179 42.39 -23.28 -4.15
CA GLY A 179 41.37 -22.27 -3.79
C GLY A 179 40.48 -21.78 -4.97
N VAL A 180 41.03 -21.82 -6.19
CA VAL A 180 40.35 -21.35 -7.40
C VAL A 180 39.70 -22.48 -8.20
N ARG A 181 40.08 -23.72 -7.96
CA ARG A 181 39.59 -24.93 -8.65
C ARG A 181 38.06 -25.05 -8.68
N PRO A 182 37.34 -24.90 -7.54
CA PRO A 182 35.86 -25.00 -7.54
C PRO A 182 35.22 -23.94 -8.42
N LEU A 183 35.80 -22.73 -8.42
CA LEU A 183 35.27 -21.61 -9.21
C LEU A 183 35.42 -21.88 -10.72
N VAL A 184 36.59 -22.32 -11.16
CA VAL A 184 36.85 -22.66 -12.58
C VAL A 184 35.95 -23.84 -13.02
N ALA A 185 35.87 -24.88 -12.18
CA ALA A 185 35.00 -26.01 -12.45
C ALA A 185 33.52 -25.59 -12.52
N GLY A 186 33.04 -24.72 -11.60
CA GLY A 186 31.69 -24.19 -11.59
C GLY A 186 31.37 -23.36 -12.84
N LEU A 187 32.30 -22.46 -13.24
CA LEU A 187 32.18 -21.69 -14.47
C LEU A 187 32.03 -22.59 -15.71
N ALA A 188 32.95 -23.59 -15.85
CA ALA A 188 32.98 -24.49 -17.00
C ALA A 188 31.73 -25.38 -17.07
N VAL A 189 31.40 -26.04 -15.96
CA VAL A 189 30.22 -26.93 -15.90
C VAL A 189 28.91 -26.16 -16.05
N GLY A 190 28.80 -25.01 -15.40
CA GLY A 190 27.63 -24.15 -15.52
C GLY A 190 27.42 -23.65 -16.97
N ALA A 191 28.51 -23.14 -17.58
CA ALA A 191 28.45 -22.71 -18.98
C ALA A 191 28.04 -23.84 -19.93
N LEU A 192 28.62 -25.02 -19.74
CA LEU A 192 28.32 -26.19 -20.57
C LEU A 192 26.85 -26.63 -20.41
N LEU A 193 26.40 -26.87 -19.19
CA LEU A 193 25.06 -27.41 -18.93
C LEU A 193 23.98 -26.45 -19.36
N VAL A 194 24.04 -25.19 -18.90
CA VAL A 194 23.00 -24.19 -19.23
C VAL A 194 23.09 -23.77 -20.67
N GLY A 195 24.33 -23.67 -21.23
CA GLY A 195 24.53 -23.38 -22.65
C GLY A 195 23.93 -24.45 -23.56
N LEU A 196 24.11 -25.73 -23.27
CA LEU A 196 23.51 -26.82 -24.06
C LEU A 196 21.97 -26.85 -23.94
N VAL A 197 21.43 -26.65 -22.75
CA VAL A 197 19.97 -26.57 -22.58
C VAL A 197 19.40 -25.38 -23.36
N ALA A 198 20.02 -24.22 -23.25
CA ALA A 198 19.56 -23.00 -23.93
C ALA A 198 19.74 -23.08 -25.46
N LEU A 199 20.78 -23.79 -25.94
CA LEU A 199 20.94 -24.12 -27.38
C LEU A 199 19.74 -24.91 -27.89
N VAL A 200 19.33 -25.97 -27.19
CA VAL A 200 18.18 -26.80 -27.60
C VAL A 200 16.88 -26.02 -27.58
N VAL A 201 16.65 -25.23 -26.51
CA VAL A 201 15.45 -24.38 -26.37
C VAL A 201 15.45 -23.30 -27.47
N GLY A 202 16.58 -22.64 -27.69
CA GLY A 202 16.73 -21.61 -28.72
C GLY A 202 16.55 -22.16 -30.15
N ALA A 203 17.05 -23.34 -30.41
CA ALA A 203 16.85 -24.01 -31.70
C ALA A 203 15.37 -24.30 -32.00
N ARG A 204 14.62 -24.73 -30.96
CA ARG A 204 13.16 -24.96 -31.07
C ARG A 204 12.34 -23.69 -31.26
N ALA A 205 12.77 -22.58 -30.67
CA ALA A 205 12.03 -21.32 -30.68
C ALA A 205 12.36 -20.45 -31.92
N GLY A 206 13.61 -20.45 -32.38
CA GLY A 206 14.11 -19.49 -33.39
C GLY A 206 15.04 -20.08 -34.45
N GLY A 207 15.06 -21.40 -34.63
CA GLY A 207 15.92 -22.07 -35.60
C GLY A 207 17.42 -21.88 -35.34
N PRO A 208 18.31 -21.86 -36.37
CA PRO A 208 19.76 -21.80 -36.21
C PRO A 208 20.23 -20.52 -35.47
N GLY A 209 19.62 -19.37 -35.78
CA GLY A 209 19.93 -18.11 -35.10
C GLY A 209 19.58 -18.13 -33.60
N GLY A 210 18.40 -18.69 -33.28
CA GLY A 210 17.96 -18.92 -31.92
C GLY A 210 18.87 -19.90 -31.14
N ALA A 211 19.38 -20.94 -31.81
CA ALA A 211 20.31 -21.89 -31.22
C ALA A 211 21.64 -21.19 -30.79
N ILE A 212 22.23 -20.38 -31.68
CA ILE A 212 23.47 -19.66 -31.38
C ILE A 212 23.27 -18.65 -30.26
N ALA A 213 22.22 -17.86 -30.33
CA ALA A 213 21.87 -16.87 -29.28
C ALA A 213 21.61 -17.57 -27.93
N GLY A 214 20.91 -18.70 -27.96
CA GLY A 214 20.66 -19.54 -26.79
C GLY A 214 21.94 -20.09 -26.20
N LEU A 215 22.84 -20.64 -27.02
CA LEU A 215 24.11 -21.17 -26.57
C LEU A 215 24.96 -20.09 -25.86
N ILE A 216 25.13 -18.94 -26.51
CA ILE A 216 25.95 -17.87 -25.96
C ILE A 216 25.32 -17.30 -24.68
N GLY A 217 24.05 -16.92 -24.72
CA GLY A 217 23.32 -16.42 -23.56
C GLY A 217 23.27 -17.43 -22.42
N GLY A 218 22.97 -18.68 -22.74
CA GLY A 218 22.94 -19.78 -21.78
C GLY A 218 24.32 -20.09 -21.18
N ALA A 219 25.38 -20.05 -21.97
CA ALA A 219 26.74 -20.24 -21.47
C ALA A 219 27.16 -19.12 -20.50
N VAL A 220 26.85 -17.86 -20.80
CA VAL A 220 27.15 -16.73 -19.90
C VAL A 220 26.35 -16.85 -18.61
N VAL A 221 25.04 -17.07 -18.67
CA VAL A 221 24.18 -17.23 -17.50
C VAL A 221 24.60 -18.46 -16.67
N GLY A 222 24.90 -19.55 -17.35
CA GLY A 222 25.34 -20.78 -16.72
C GLY A 222 26.70 -20.63 -16.03
N ALA A 223 27.65 -19.93 -16.66
CA ALA A 223 28.95 -19.63 -16.06
C ALA A 223 28.78 -18.82 -14.76
N LEU A 224 27.98 -17.75 -14.78
CA LEU A 224 27.73 -16.92 -13.61
C LEU A 224 27.02 -17.72 -12.50
N ALA A 225 26.02 -18.53 -12.84
CA ALA A 225 25.33 -19.38 -11.89
C ALA A 225 26.25 -20.46 -11.30
N GLY A 226 27.08 -21.09 -12.14
CA GLY A 226 28.07 -22.09 -11.69
C GLY A 226 29.16 -21.50 -10.80
N ALA A 227 29.63 -20.27 -11.15
CA ALA A 227 30.57 -19.53 -10.30
C ALA A 227 29.96 -19.21 -8.93
N PHE A 228 28.71 -18.73 -8.90
CA PHE A 228 28.00 -18.46 -7.66
C PHE A 228 27.81 -19.70 -6.81
N LEU A 229 27.43 -20.83 -7.40
CA LEU A 229 27.26 -22.11 -6.71
C LEU A 229 28.60 -22.72 -6.25
N ALA A 230 29.72 -22.35 -6.88
CA ALA A 230 31.06 -22.77 -6.49
C ALA A 230 31.59 -22.07 -5.23
N ILE A 231 30.94 -20.97 -4.81
CA ILE A 231 31.31 -20.27 -3.57
C ILE A 231 30.91 -21.13 -2.36
N SER A 232 31.77 -21.22 -1.37
CA SER A 232 31.47 -21.87 -0.08
C SER A 232 30.71 -20.88 0.80
N PHE A 233 29.42 -21.08 0.97
CA PHE A 233 28.60 -20.25 1.86
C PHE A 233 28.62 -20.80 3.29
N SER A 234 28.64 -19.91 4.29
CA SER A 234 28.36 -20.30 5.67
C SER A 234 26.89 -20.69 5.82
N ARG A 235 26.55 -21.44 6.89
CA ARG A 235 25.16 -21.83 7.17
C ARG A 235 24.20 -20.60 7.24
N HIS A 236 24.65 -19.53 7.89
CA HIS A 236 23.84 -18.30 8.02
C HIS A 236 23.55 -17.67 6.65
N VAL A 237 24.54 -17.62 5.78
CA VAL A 237 24.36 -17.07 4.42
C VAL A 237 23.47 -18.00 3.58
N GLY A 238 23.62 -19.32 3.70
CA GLY A 238 22.72 -20.28 3.02
C GLY A 238 21.25 -20.10 3.44
N ILE A 239 20.99 -19.93 4.73
CA ILE A 239 19.64 -19.64 5.26
C ILE A 239 19.15 -18.30 4.73
N ALA A 240 19.98 -17.24 4.76
CA ALA A 240 19.62 -15.93 4.25
C ALA A 240 19.21 -15.98 2.77
N ILE A 241 19.99 -16.65 1.93
CA ILE A 241 19.66 -16.84 0.51
C ILE A 241 18.36 -17.63 0.34
N GLY A 242 18.17 -18.70 1.14
CA GLY A 242 16.94 -19.47 1.11
C GLY A 242 15.69 -18.64 1.40
N ILE A 243 15.75 -17.75 2.39
CA ILE A 243 14.65 -16.82 2.71
C ILE A 243 14.44 -15.81 1.58
N CYS A 244 15.51 -15.26 0.98
CA CYS A 244 15.37 -14.41 -0.22
C CYS A 244 14.64 -15.14 -1.35
N VAL A 245 14.99 -16.41 -1.57
CA VAL A 245 14.32 -17.23 -2.59
C VAL A 245 12.83 -17.40 -2.29
N VAL A 246 12.43 -17.63 -1.02
CA VAL A 246 11.02 -17.68 -0.63
C VAL A 246 10.31 -16.37 -1.00
N LEU A 247 10.89 -15.23 -0.58
CA LEU A 247 10.28 -13.91 -0.76
C LEU A 247 10.17 -13.49 -2.24
N ILE A 248 11.05 -14.00 -3.11
CA ILE A 248 11.00 -13.75 -4.56
C ILE A 248 10.12 -14.79 -5.26
N ALA A 249 10.25 -16.07 -4.93
CA ALA A 249 9.54 -17.14 -5.59
C ALA A 249 8.04 -17.11 -5.29
N TRP A 250 7.64 -16.77 -4.08
CA TRP A 250 6.23 -16.71 -3.69
C TRP A 250 5.40 -15.80 -4.58
N PRO A 251 5.69 -14.49 -4.71
CA PRO A 251 4.89 -13.61 -5.58
C PRO A 251 5.00 -14.02 -7.06
N ALA A 252 6.14 -14.56 -7.49
CA ALA A 252 6.31 -15.05 -8.86
C ALA A 252 5.41 -16.26 -9.15
N LEU A 253 5.35 -17.23 -8.22
CA LEU A 253 4.45 -18.39 -8.33
C LEU A 253 2.98 -17.95 -8.22
N ALA A 254 2.66 -17.06 -7.30
CA ALA A 254 1.30 -16.57 -7.13
C ALA A 254 0.81 -15.82 -8.38
N ALA A 255 1.69 -15.06 -9.04
CA ALA A 255 1.38 -14.37 -10.29
C ALA A 255 1.06 -15.31 -11.46
N THR A 256 1.35 -16.61 -11.37
CA THR A 256 0.94 -17.58 -12.41
C THR A 256 -0.57 -17.65 -12.57
N ALA A 257 -1.36 -17.31 -11.55
CA ALA A 257 -2.82 -17.19 -11.63
C ALA A 257 -3.28 -16.12 -12.63
N LEU A 258 -2.44 -15.11 -12.92
CA LEU A 258 -2.76 -14.06 -13.88
C LEU A 258 -2.75 -14.51 -15.33
N ARG A 259 -2.17 -15.69 -15.64
CA ARG A 259 -2.11 -16.22 -17.02
C ARG A 259 -3.49 -16.52 -17.63
N GLY A 260 -4.49 -16.80 -16.78
CA GLY A 260 -5.88 -17.01 -17.21
C GLY A 260 -6.85 -15.94 -16.75
N TYR A 261 -6.35 -14.78 -16.32
CA TYR A 261 -7.17 -13.73 -15.70
C TYR A 261 -7.94 -12.94 -16.76
N ASP A 262 -9.26 -12.77 -16.55
CA ASP A 262 -10.13 -11.99 -17.43
C ASP A 262 -10.01 -10.48 -17.10
N TRP A 263 -9.11 -9.82 -17.80
CA TRP A 263 -8.91 -8.37 -17.71
C TRP A 263 -10.12 -7.57 -18.19
N GLY A 264 -10.96 -8.17 -19.05
CA GLY A 264 -12.21 -7.55 -19.53
C GLY A 264 -13.24 -7.44 -18.42
N ALA A 265 -13.42 -8.51 -17.64
CA ALA A 265 -14.30 -8.51 -16.47
C ALA A 265 -13.83 -7.52 -15.40
N LEU A 266 -12.52 -7.41 -15.15
CA LEU A 266 -11.97 -6.42 -14.24
C LEU A 266 -12.30 -5.00 -14.70
N LYS A 267 -12.05 -4.68 -15.97
CA LYS A 267 -12.35 -3.38 -16.55
C LYS A 267 -13.84 -3.06 -16.44
N ALA A 268 -14.72 -4.02 -16.75
CA ALA A 268 -16.16 -3.84 -16.67
C ALA A 268 -16.63 -3.52 -15.23
N ARG A 269 -15.97 -4.09 -14.21
CA ARG A 269 -16.31 -3.89 -12.80
C ARG A 269 -15.95 -2.50 -12.28
N TYR A 270 -14.79 -1.96 -12.68
CA TYR A 270 -14.30 -0.66 -12.21
C TYR A 270 -14.62 0.49 -13.18
N TRP A 271 -15.15 0.18 -14.37
CA TRP A 271 -15.53 1.20 -15.35
C TRP A 271 -17.00 1.57 -15.16
N PRO A 272 -17.33 2.82 -14.88
CA PRO A 272 -18.72 3.25 -14.63
C PRO A 272 -19.52 3.31 -15.96
N GLY A 273 -19.63 2.17 -16.64
CA GLY A 273 -20.29 2.06 -17.95
C GLY A 273 -21.72 2.58 -17.93
N THR A 274 -22.49 2.19 -16.91
CA THR A 274 -23.88 2.62 -16.72
C THR A 274 -24.01 4.15 -16.53
N THR A 275 -23.09 4.77 -15.77
CA THR A 275 -23.08 6.23 -15.58
C THR A 275 -22.76 6.96 -16.87
N ILE A 276 -21.86 6.42 -17.68
CA ILE A 276 -21.48 7.01 -18.97
C ILE A 276 -22.65 6.86 -19.97
N GLU A 277 -23.32 5.73 -19.97
CA GLU A 277 -24.44 5.43 -20.88
C GLU A 277 -25.67 6.30 -20.54
N THR A 278 -26.05 6.38 -19.27
CA THR A 278 -27.12 7.29 -18.81
C THR A 278 -26.79 8.77 -19.05
N THR A 279 -25.51 9.16 -18.94
CA THR A 279 -25.09 10.52 -19.26
C THR A 279 -25.22 10.80 -20.77
N LYS A 280 -24.85 9.87 -21.63
CA LYS A 280 -25.03 9.97 -23.09
C LYS A 280 -26.50 10.06 -23.46
N GLU A 281 -27.32 9.18 -22.93
CA GLU A 281 -28.78 9.20 -23.16
C GLU A 281 -29.42 10.53 -22.70
N THR A 282 -28.97 11.04 -21.54
CA THR A 282 -29.44 12.34 -21.05
C THR A 282 -29.04 13.48 -21.99
N ILE A 283 -27.81 13.48 -22.48
CA ILE A 283 -27.32 14.48 -23.43
C ILE A 283 -28.07 14.38 -24.76
N GLU A 284 -28.30 13.19 -25.27
CA GLU A 284 -29.08 12.96 -26.50
C GLU A 284 -30.51 13.41 -26.33
N TRP A 285 -31.15 13.09 -25.21
CA TRP A 285 -32.49 13.53 -24.87
C TRP A 285 -32.59 15.06 -24.80
N VAL A 286 -31.64 15.74 -24.14
CA VAL A 286 -31.58 17.21 -24.09
C VAL A 286 -31.37 17.79 -25.48
N ARG A 287 -30.45 17.20 -26.28
CA ARG A 287 -30.19 17.66 -27.66
C ARG A 287 -31.40 17.48 -28.59
N ALA A 288 -32.17 16.42 -28.42
CA ALA A 288 -33.40 16.18 -29.20
C ALA A 288 -34.52 17.15 -28.87
N ARG A 289 -34.57 17.68 -27.64
CA ARG A 289 -35.61 18.57 -27.16
C ARG A 289 -35.23 20.06 -27.16
N THR A 290 -33.97 20.39 -27.31
CA THR A 290 -33.51 21.78 -27.41
C THR A 290 -33.54 22.24 -28.87
N PRO A 291 -34.33 23.26 -29.26
CA PRO A 291 -34.46 23.70 -30.65
C PRO A 291 -33.22 24.40 -31.24
N LEU A 292 -32.14 24.50 -30.44
CA LEU A 292 -30.89 25.20 -30.81
C LEU A 292 -29.98 24.42 -31.79
N GLY A 293 -30.42 23.28 -32.34
CA GLY A 293 -29.58 22.41 -33.16
C GLY A 293 -30.03 22.18 -34.62
N ARG A 294 -31.13 22.83 -35.09
CA ARG A 294 -31.44 22.80 -36.51
C ARG A 294 -30.63 23.88 -37.24
N LYS A 295 -29.48 23.47 -37.81
CA LYS A 295 -28.88 24.23 -38.89
C LYS A 295 -29.87 24.23 -40.10
N PRO A 296 -30.06 25.36 -40.77
CA PRO A 296 -30.88 25.46 -41.97
C PRO A 296 -30.33 24.60 -43.11
#